data_8332c77d24060c0e28cc4c7d5294ce65
#
_entry.id   8332c77d24060c0e28cc4c7d5294ce65
#
_cell.length_a   1.000
_cell.length_b   1.000
_cell.length_c   1.000
_cell.angle_alpha   90.00
_cell.angle_beta   90.00
_cell.angle_gamma   90.00
#
_symmetry.space_group_name_H-M   'P 1'
#
loop_
_entity.id
_entity.type
_entity.pdbx_description
1 polymer ?
#
loop_
_entity_poly.entity_id
_entity_poly.type
_entity_poly.pdbx_seq_one_letter_code
_entity_poly.pdbx_strand_id
1 'polypeptide(L)'
;DFTEQQGRELMKNLSELRSFILVEIAKDPEHAMTKTKLEKIIYAFHHPRSVVNGKRVRSRESLSDYIARYVREMESGERLNIHKLRYGLSTVKNYKGFIVQFDEFCRIKHKRYDFGDIDLRFYDDFVAYFTTKDYSINTIGRLIKELKIIMRAAREEGLHDNGLIESRKFRVLTAEVENIYLTESEIKAIAEVDLDGDKHKSIARDIFLVGCYIAQR
;
A
#
# COMPACT_ATOMS: atom_id res chain seq x y z
N ASP A 1 35.70 -0.80 -4.62
CA ASP A 1 36.30 -1.94 -5.35
C ASP A 1 35.22 -2.96 -5.66
N PHE A 2 35.01 -3.16 -6.95
CA PHE A 2 34.08 -4.18 -7.45
C PHE A 2 34.67 -5.56 -7.16
N THR A 3 34.00 -6.39 -6.37
CA THR A 3 34.50 -7.74 -6.10
C THR A 3 34.34 -8.60 -7.35
N GLU A 4 35.27 -9.55 -7.58
CA GLU A 4 35.24 -10.47 -8.71
C GLU A 4 33.92 -11.28 -8.82
N GLN A 5 33.27 -11.50 -7.68
CA GLN A 5 31.94 -12.14 -7.60
C GLN A 5 30.82 -11.26 -8.15
N GLN A 6 30.86 -9.95 -7.84
CA GLN A 6 29.91 -8.97 -8.41
C GLN A 6 30.08 -8.82 -9.93
N GLY A 7 31.33 -8.88 -10.42
CA GLY A 7 31.62 -8.87 -11.84
C GLY A 7 31.05 -10.10 -12.57
N ARG A 8 31.19 -11.29 -12.02
CA ARG A 8 30.60 -12.54 -12.57
C ARG A 8 29.09 -12.51 -12.59
N GLU A 9 28.46 -12.01 -11.54
CA GLU A 9 27.00 -11.89 -11.45
C GLU A 9 26.46 -10.85 -12.46
N LEU A 10 27.15 -9.72 -12.63
CA LEU A 10 26.81 -8.72 -13.64
C LEU A 10 26.90 -9.30 -15.07
N MET A 11 27.97 -10.03 -15.40
CA MET A 11 28.14 -10.66 -16.71
C MET A 11 27.07 -11.69 -16.99
N LYS A 12 26.66 -12.47 -15.97
CA LYS A 12 25.56 -13.43 -16.08
C LYS A 12 24.24 -12.71 -16.39
N ASN A 13 23.90 -11.68 -15.63
CA ASN A 13 22.68 -10.90 -15.83
C ASN A 13 22.64 -10.22 -17.22
N LEU A 14 23.75 -9.70 -17.69
CA LEU A 14 23.86 -9.11 -19.04
C LEU A 14 23.68 -10.16 -20.14
N SER A 15 24.21 -11.38 -19.96
CA SER A 15 24.04 -12.49 -20.89
C SER A 15 22.58 -12.94 -20.97
N GLU A 16 21.90 -13.03 -19.83
CA GLU A 16 20.47 -13.37 -19.73
C GLU A 16 19.60 -12.30 -20.39
N LEU A 17 19.86 -11.01 -20.12
CA LEU A 17 19.18 -9.88 -20.75
C LEU A 17 19.34 -9.89 -22.27
N ARG A 18 20.57 -10.11 -22.76
CA ARG A 18 20.85 -10.21 -24.21
C ARG A 18 20.03 -11.32 -24.86
N SER A 19 20.03 -12.52 -24.24
CA SER A 19 19.27 -13.66 -24.74
C SER A 19 17.77 -13.38 -24.77
N PHE A 20 17.25 -12.72 -23.74
CA PHE A 20 15.84 -12.33 -23.67
C PHE A 20 15.47 -11.32 -24.75
N ILE A 21 16.29 -10.29 -24.99
CA ILE A 21 16.07 -9.29 -26.04
C ILE A 21 16.03 -9.98 -27.41
N LEU A 22 16.97 -10.88 -27.72
CA LEU A 22 17.00 -11.60 -29.00
C LEU A 22 15.76 -12.45 -29.24
N VAL A 23 15.24 -13.11 -28.19
CA VAL A 23 14.00 -13.89 -28.27
C VAL A 23 12.79 -12.99 -28.53
N GLU A 24 12.70 -11.84 -27.88
CA GLU A 24 11.60 -10.90 -28.09
C GLU A 24 11.65 -10.22 -29.47
N ILE A 25 12.84 -9.96 -30.00
CA ILE A 25 13.00 -9.47 -31.38
C ILE A 25 12.54 -10.53 -32.37
N ALA A 26 12.89 -11.80 -32.16
CA ALA A 26 12.54 -12.89 -33.07
C ALA A 26 11.02 -13.16 -33.16
N LYS A 27 10.23 -12.73 -32.16
CA LYS A 27 8.75 -12.84 -32.17
C LYS A 27 8.07 -11.86 -33.13
N ASP A 28 8.73 -10.75 -33.47
CA ASP A 28 8.15 -9.69 -34.31
C ASP A 28 9.25 -9.08 -35.19
N PRO A 29 9.71 -9.85 -36.21
CA PRO A 29 10.84 -9.46 -37.04
C PRO A 29 10.52 -8.33 -38.05
N GLU A 30 9.22 -8.08 -38.31
CA GLU A 30 8.80 -7.11 -39.34
C GLU A 30 8.82 -5.65 -38.85
N HIS A 31 8.85 -5.43 -37.55
CA HIS A 31 8.83 -4.08 -36.98
C HIS A 31 10.22 -3.64 -36.51
N ALA A 32 10.66 -2.48 -37.02
CA ALA A 32 11.94 -1.88 -36.64
C ALA A 32 12.08 -1.70 -35.14
N MET A 33 13.26 -2.00 -34.59
CA MET A 33 13.58 -1.80 -33.19
C MET A 33 13.66 -0.29 -32.89
N THR A 34 12.63 0.22 -32.19
CA THR A 34 12.60 1.59 -31.67
C THR A 34 13.13 1.64 -30.25
N LYS A 35 13.63 2.83 -29.83
CA LYS A 35 14.05 3.06 -28.44
C LYS A 35 12.96 2.66 -27.45
N THR A 36 11.71 3.06 -27.70
CA THR A 36 10.54 2.74 -26.87
C THR A 36 10.25 1.23 -26.81
N LYS A 37 10.47 0.50 -27.92
CA LYS A 37 10.30 -0.97 -27.94
C LYS A 37 11.38 -1.64 -27.12
N LEU A 38 12.63 -1.19 -27.24
CA LEU A 38 13.75 -1.70 -26.44
C LEU A 38 13.56 -1.43 -24.94
N GLU A 39 13.14 -0.24 -24.55
CA GLU A 39 12.83 0.10 -23.15
C GLU A 39 11.74 -0.81 -22.58
N LYS A 40 10.69 -1.10 -23.35
CA LYS A 40 9.65 -2.05 -22.95
C LYS A 40 10.17 -3.48 -22.77
N ILE A 41 11.08 -3.94 -23.62
CA ILE A 41 11.69 -5.27 -23.54
C ILE A 41 12.60 -5.35 -22.30
N ILE A 42 13.44 -4.35 -22.07
CA ILE A 42 14.31 -4.26 -20.89
C ILE A 42 13.45 -4.23 -19.61
N TYR A 43 12.40 -3.43 -19.63
CA TYR A 43 11.44 -3.38 -18.51
C TYR A 43 10.80 -4.75 -18.27
N ALA A 44 10.37 -5.45 -19.32
CA ALA A 44 9.79 -6.79 -19.21
C ALA A 44 10.77 -7.85 -18.72
N PHE A 45 12.07 -7.69 -19.00
CA PHE A 45 13.12 -8.58 -18.47
C PHE A 45 13.29 -8.42 -16.95
N HIS A 46 13.35 -7.17 -16.48
CA HIS A 46 13.46 -6.89 -15.05
C HIS A 46 12.13 -7.11 -14.29
N HIS A 47 11.01 -7.12 -15.04
CA HIS A 47 9.65 -7.30 -14.51
C HIS A 47 8.96 -8.42 -15.30
N PRO A 48 9.35 -9.70 -15.11
CA PRO A 48 8.81 -10.82 -15.88
C PRO A 48 7.29 -10.90 -15.65
N ARG A 49 6.53 -10.69 -16.72
CA ARG A 49 5.08 -10.77 -16.73
C ARG A 49 4.65 -12.16 -16.29
N SER A 50 3.63 -12.22 -15.46
CA SER A 50 3.06 -13.42 -14.87
C SER A 50 2.28 -14.32 -15.85
N VAL A 51 2.49 -14.20 -17.17
CA VAL A 51 1.79 -15.04 -18.15
C VAL A 51 2.76 -15.53 -19.23
N VAL A 52 3.13 -16.80 -19.18
CA VAL A 52 3.70 -17.54 -20.29
C VAL A 52 2.73 -18.65 -20.68
N ASN A 53 2.33 -18.71 -21.95
CA ASN A 53 1.45 -19.75 -22.51
C ASN A 53 0.07 -19.88 -21.84
N GLY A 54 -0.60 -18.75 -21.50
CA GLY A 54 -1.94 -18.79 -20.92
C GLY A 54 -2.02 -19.32 -19.48
N LYS A 55 -0.89 -19.70 -18.88
CA LYS A 55 -0.80 -20.04 -17.46
C LYS A 55 -0.17 -18.87 -16.71
N ARG A 56 -0.82 -18.43 -15.63
CA ARG A 56 -0.25 -17.45 -14.70
C ARG A 56 1.09 -17.98 -14.19
N VAL A 57 2.20 -17.37 -14.59
CA VAL A 57 3.47 -17.57 -13.90
C VAL A 57 3.37 -16.79 -12.60
N ARG A 58 3.43 -17.51 -11.48
CA ARG A 58 3.52 -16.88 -10.15
C ARG A 58 4.74 -15.96 -10.17
N SER A 59 4.53 -14.68 -9.86
CA SER A 59 5.64 -13.79 -9.59
C SER A 59 6.54 -14.47 -8.54
N ARG A 60 7.86 -14.32 -8.62
CA ARG A 60 8.77 -14.84 -7.60
C ARG A 60 8.49 -14.25 -6.22
N GLU A 61 7.88 -13.09 -6.17
CA GLU A 61 7.50 -12.37 -4.96
C GLU A 61 6.00 -12.57 -4.68
N SER A 62 5.67 -13.08 -3.50
CA SER A 62 4.28 -13.20 -3.06
C SER A 62 3.70 -11.84 -2.70
N LEU A 63 2.36 -11.72 -2.65
CA LEU A 63 1.70 -10.49 -2.21
C LEU A 63 2.15 -10.06 -0.81
N SER A 64 2.28 -11.00 0.14
CA SER A 64 2.76 -10.70 1.50
C SER A 64 4.20 -10.18 1.51
N ASP A 65 5.10 -10.79 0.71
CA ASP A 65 6.49 -10.33 0.61
C ASP A 65 6.55 -8.92 -0.01
N TYR A 66 5.73 -8.68 -1.04
CA TYR A 66 5.62 -7.36 -1.66
C TYR A 66 5.11 -6.30 -0.67
N ILE A 67 4.05 -6.60 0.09
CA ILE A 67 3.53 -5.69 1.12
C ILE A 67 4.64 -5.33 2.12
N ALA A 68 5.38 -6.33 2.60
CA ALA A 68 6.47 -6.12 3.55
C ALA A 68 7.61 -5.27 2.93
N ARG A 69 7.97 -5.52 1.67
CA ARG A 69 8.96 -4.72 0.92
C ARG A 69 8.47 -3.28 0.73
N TYR A 70 7.24 -3.11 0.29
CA TYR A 70 6.63 -1.79 0.07
C TYR A 70 6.72 -0.90 1.32
N VAL A 71 6.37 -1.45 2.48
CA VAL A 71 6.40 -0.71 3.76
C VAL A 71 7.84 -0.43 4.21
N ARG A 72 8.76 -1.36 4.01
CA ARG A 72 10.19 -1.16 4.30
C ARG A 72 10.80 -0.03 3.45
N GLU A 73 10.49 0.01 2.16
CA GLU A 73 10.91 1.09 1.25
C GLU A 73 10.32 2.45 1.63
N MET A 74 9.07 2.48 2.15
CA MET A 74 8.49 3.71 2.70
C MET A 74 9.27 4.19 3.95
N GLU A 75 9.64 3.27 4.82
CA GLU A 75 10.36 3.56 6.08
C GLU A 75 11.79 4.04 5.80
N SER A 76 12.52 3.37 4.91
CA SER A 76 13.88 3.76 4.50
C SER A 76 13.90 5.09 3.73
N GLY A 77 12.79 5.46 3.09
CA GLY A 77 12.68 6.62 2.22
C GLY A 77 13.12 6.33 0.78
N GLU A 78 13.32 5.07 0.41
CA GLU A 78 13.52 4.64 -0.97
C GLU A 78 12.25 4.87 -1.80
N ARG A 79 11.07 4.60 -1.20
CA ARG A 79 9.78 4.89 -1.80
C ARG A 79 9.29 6.25 -1.33
N LEU A 80 9.06 7.13 -2.30
CA LEU A 80 8.57 8.48 -2.07
C LEU A 80 7.07 8.57 -2.42
N ASN A 81 6.38 9.54 -1.83
CA ASN A 81 4.99 9.85 -2.17
C ASN A 81 4.88 10.52 -3.55
N ILE A 82 3.65 10.85 -3.98
CA ILE A 82 3.37 11.50 -5.27
C ILE A 82 4.07 12.87 -5.43
N HIS A 83 4.41 13.51 -4.32
CA HIS A 83 5.14 14.79 -4.30
C HIS A 83 6.65 14.61 -4.19
N LYS A 84 7.17 13.38 -4.37
CA LYS A 84 8.60 13.04 -4.22
C LYS A 84 9.17 13.33 -2.83
N LEU A 85 8.32 13.31 -1.80
CA LEU A 85 8.69 13.47 -0.40
C LEU A 85 8.63 12.13 0.34
N ARG A 86 9.38 12.00 1.43
CA ARG A 86 9.29 10.85 2.33
C ARG A 86 7.89 10.77 2.96
N TYR A 87 7.44 9.56 3.20
CA TYR A 87 6.21 9.34 3.95
C TYR A 87 6.37 9.76 5.41
N GLY A 88 5.34 10.40 5.96
CA GLY A 88 5.32 10.73 7.39
C GLY A 88 5.25 9.49 8.28
N LEU A 89 5.79 9.59 9.49
CA LEU A 89 5.85 8.48 10.45
C LEU A 89 4.49 7.86 10.75
N SER A 90 3.44 8.69 10.84
CA SER A 90 2.06 8.21 11.05
C SER A 90 1.56 7.36 9.89
N THR A 91 1.88 7.74 8.65
CA THR A 91 1.54 6.97 7.45
C THR A 91 2.25 5.61 7.47
N VAL A 92 3.56 5.59 7.71
CA VAL A 92 4.32 4.34 7.82
C VAL A 92 3.75 3.44 8.92
N LYS A 93 3.39 4.00 10.09
CA LYS A 93 2.76 3.27 11.19
C LYS A 93 1.43 2.63 10.77
N ASN A 94 0.60 3.33 10.00
CA ASN A 94 -0.66 2.79 9.48
C ASN A 94 -0.42 1.58 8.57
N TYR A 95 0.53 1.66 7.63
CA TYR A 95 0.86 0.54 6.75
C TYR A 95 1.50 -0.64 7.52
N LYS A 96 2.27 -0.40 8.57
CA LYS A 96 2.73 -1.47 9.47
C LYS A 96 1.56 -2.15 10.18
N GLY A 97 0.57 -1.38 10.62
CA GLY A 97 -0.69 -1.90 11.15
C GLY A 97 -1.47 -2.72 10.13
N PHE A 98 -1.49 -2.30 8.87
CA PHE A 98 -2.10 -3.06 7.78
C PHE A 98 -1.46 -4.45 7.60
N ILE A 99 -0.11 -4.53 7.62
CA ILE A 99 0.59 -5.83 7.52
C ILE A 99 0.07 -6.79 8.59
N VAL A 100 0.06 -6.36 9.85
CA VAL A 100 -0.38 -7.21 10.97
C VAL A 100 -1.81 -7.72 10.77
N GLN A 101 -2.71 -6.84 10.31
CA GLN A 101 -4.12 -7.17 10.10
C GLN A 101 -4.33 -8.08 8.88
N PHE A 102 -3.58 -7.85 7.81
CA PHE A 102 -3.62 -8.68 6.62
C PHE A 102 -3.09 -10.09 6.90
N ASP A 103 -1.97 -10.21 7.60
CA ASP A 103 -1.38 -11.51 7.99
C ASP A 103 -2.30 -12.28 8.93
N GLU A 104 -2.96 -11.59 9.87
CA GLU A 104 -3.95 -12.21 10.74
C GLU A 104 -5.14 -12.77 9.95
N PHE A 105 -5.67 -11.99 8.98
CA PHE A 105 -6.72 -12.45 8.08
C PHE A 105 -6.28 -13.69 7.29
N CYS A 106 -5.09 -13.68 6.70
CA CYS A 106 -4.53 -14.81 5.97
C CYS A 106 -4.43 -16.06 6.86
N ARG A 107 -3.99 -15.89 8.10
CA ARG A 107 -3.85 -16.97 9.08
C ARG A 107 -5.21 -17.58 9.44
N ILE A 108 -6.22 -16.77 9.70
CA ILE A 108 -7.58 -17.23 10.05
C ILE A 108 -8.25 -17.94 8.86
N LYS A 109 -8.04 -17.43 7.65
CA LYS A 109 -8.55 -18.07 6.42
C LYS A 109 -7.73 -19.28 5.99
N HIS A 110 -6.64 -19.61 6.69
CA HIS A 110 -5.68 -20.67 6.33
C HIS A 110 -5.24 -20.59 4.85
N LYS A 111 -5.13 -19.39 4.32
CA LYS A 111 -4.82 -19.14 2.91
C LYS A 111 -3.77 -18.03 2.78
N ARG A 112 -2.75 -18.30 1.96
CA ARG A 112 -1.88 -17.24 1.44
C ARG A 112 -2.50 -16.71 0.16
N TYR A 113 -2.77 -15.42 0.16
CA TYR A 113 -3.32 -14.73 -1.00
C TYR A 113 -2.19 -14.24 -1.89
N ASP A 114 -2.33 -14.47 -3.19
CA ASP A 114 -1.48 -13.88 -4.21
C ASP A 114 -2.25 -12.74 -4.91
N PHE A 115 -1.56 -11.93 -5.73
CA PHE A 115 -2.15 -10.81 -6.46
C PHE A 115 -3.41 -11.19 -7.26
N GLY A 116 -3.44 -12.40 -7.82
CA GLY A 116 -4.57 -12.92 -8.56
C GLY A 116 -5.77 -13.34 -7.71
N ASP A 117 -5.56 -13.58 -6.42
CA ASP A 117 -6.62 -13.97 -5.49
C ASP A 117 -7.40 -12.77 -4.93
N ILE A 118 -6.91 -11.54 -5.18
CA ILE A 118 -7.57 -10.31 -4.73
C ILE A 118 -8.71 -9.99 -5.70
N ASP A 119 -9.81 -10.69 -5.52
CA ASP A 119 -11.04 -10.58 -6.29
C ASP A 119 -12.21 -10.05 -5.43
N LEU A 120 -13.43 -10.05 -5.98
CA LEU A 120 -14.62 -9.61 -5.24
C LEU A 120 -14.97 -10.55 -4.09
N ARG A 121 -14.69 -11.84 -4.21
CA ARG A 121 -14.91 -12.81 -3.14
C ARG A 121 -13.94 -12.55 -1.98
N PHE A 122 -12.67 -12.29 -2.29
CA PHE A 122 -11.72 -11.84 -1.28
C PHE A 122 -12.23 -10.58 -0.58
N TYR A 123 -12.73 -9.60 -1.33
CA TYR A 123 -13.24 -8.35 -0.77
C TYR A 123 -14.39 -8.59 0.21
N ASP A 124 -15.38 -9.41 -0.16
CA ASP A 124 -16.52 -9.72 0.69
C ASP A 124 -16.07 -10.46 1.97
N ASP A 125 -15.18 -11.45 1.83
CA ASP A 125 -14.60 -12.18 2.94
C ASP A 125 -13.79 -11.28 3.90
N PHE A 126 -13.03 -10.33 3.34
CA PHE A 126 -12.21 -9.39 4.09
C PHE A 126 -13.09 -8.42 4.90
N VAL A 127 -14.10 -7.84 4.26
CA VAL A 127 -15.07 -6.97 4.93
C VAL A 127 -15.81 -7.72 6.03
N ALA A 128 -16.37 -8.90 5.73
CA ALA A 128 -17.08 -9.71 6.71
C ALA A 128 -16.22 -10.04 7.93
N TYR A 129 -14.95 -10.44 7.71
CA TYR A 129 -14.02 -10.76 8.78
C TYR A 129 -13.80 -9.60 9.74
N PHE A 130 -13.50 -8.40 9.24
CA PHE A 130 -13.26 -7.25 10.10
C PHE A 130 -14.54 -6.69 10.71
N THR A 131 -15.70 -6.89 10.07
CA THR A 131 -17.00 -6.57 10.67
C THR A 131 -17.29 -7.47 11.87
N THR A 132 -17.01 -8.77 11.79
CA THR A 132 -17.18 -9.69 12.94
C THR A 132 -16.21 -9.41 14.10
N LYS A 133 -15.15 -8.63 13.85
CA LYS A 133 -14.21 -8.14 14.87
C LYS A 133 -14.56 -6.75 15.41
N ASP A 134 -15.74 -6.25 15.12
CA ASP A 134 -16.23 -4.93 15.57
C ASP A 134 -15.38 -3.75 15.07
N TYR A 135 -14.69 -3.90 13.92
CA TYR A 135 -14.00 -2.78 13.31
C TYR A 135 -15.00 -1.81 12.71
N SER A 136 -14.78 -0.51 12.93
CA SER A 136 -15.62 0.51 12.32
C SER A 136 -15.49 0.47 10.78
N ILE A 137 -16.57 0.86 10.09
CA ILE A 137 -16.62 0.93 8.61
C ILE A 137 -15.46 1.76 8.05
N ASN A 138 -15.13 2.87 8.72
CA ASN A 138 -14.01 3.73 8.32
C ASN A 138 -12.65 3.05 8.49
N THR A 139 -12.48 2.21 9.52
CA THR A 139 -11.27 1.42 9.71
C THR A 139 -11.13 0.36 8.62
N ILE A 140 -12.21 -0.37 8.31
CA ILE A 140 -12.23 -1.35 7.22
C ILE A 140 -11.93 -0.66 5.88
N GLY A 141 -12.56 0.50 5.63
CA GLY A 141 -12.32 1.31 4.45
C GLY A 141 -10.87 1.74 4.30
N ARG A 142 -10.21 2.11 5.41
CA ARG A 142 -8.77 2.42 5.42
C ARG A 142 -7.93 1.22 4.98
N LEU A 143 -8.21 0.03 5.52
CA LEU A 143 -7.49 -1.20 5.13
C LEU A 143 -7.65 -1.52 3.64
N ILE A 144 -8.88 -1.38 3.11
CA ILE A 144 -9.16 -1.57 1.69
C ILE A 144 -8.40 -0.53 0.85
N LYS A 145 -8.36 0.73 1.28
CA LYS A 145 -7.61 1.79 0.61
C LYS A 145 -6.11 1.49 0.55
N GLU A 146 -5.53 1.05 1.67
CA GLU A 146 -4.12 0.68 1.76
C GLU A 146 -3.81 -0.50 0.83
N LEU A 147 -4.64 -1.55 0.82
CA LEU A 147 -4.52 -2.67 -0.10
C LEU A 147 -4.58 -2.22 -1.56
N LYS A 148 -5.54 -1.36 -1.93
CA LYS A 148 -5.66 -0.83 -3.30
C LYS A 148 -4.41 -0.06 -3.74
N ILE A 149 -3.82 0.74 -2.86
CA ILE A 149 -2.61 1.50 -3.15
C ILE A 149 -1.44 0.54 -3.40
N ILE A 150 -1.26 -0.47 -2.55
CA ILE A 150 -0.21 -1.48 -2.69
C ILE A 150 -0.39 -2.28 -3.99
N MET A 151 -1.61 -2.73 -4.27
CA MET A 151 -1.92 -3.47 -5.49
C MET A 151 -1.66 -2.64 -6.76
N ARG A 152 -2.02 -1.34 -6.76
CA ARG A 152 -1.70 -0.45 -7.88
C ARG A 152 -0.20 -0.31 -8.09
N ALA A 153 0.55 -0.08 -7.02
CA ALA A 153 2.00 0.00 -7.09
C ALA A 153 2.62 -1.30 -7.64
N ALA A 154 2.17 -2.46 -7.15
CA ALA A 154 2.61 -3.76 -7.67
C ALA A 154 2.28 -3.95 -9.16
N ARG A 155 1.13 -3.44 -9.62
CA ARG A 155 0.74 -3.47 -11.02
C ARG A 155 1.62 -2.55 -11.87
N GLU A 156 1.92 -1.36 -11.38
CA GLU A 156 2.84 -0.42 -12.03
C GLU A 156 4.26 -1.00 -12.14
N GLU A 157 4.69 -1.77 -11.15
CA GLU A 157 5.94 -2.52 -11.15
C GLU A 157 5.88 -3.80 -12.02
N GLY A 158 4.72 -4.12 -12.61
CA GLY A 158 4.55 -5.24 -13.55
C GLY A 158 4.43 -6.63 -12.88
N LEU A 159 4.18 -6.69 -11.58
CA LEU A 159 4.07 -7.95 -10.83
C LEU A 159 2.75 -8.68 -11.11
N HIS A 160 1.70 -7.97 -11.52
CA HIS A 160 0.40 -8.55 -11.87
C HIS A 160 -0.40 -7.64 -12.82
N ASP A 161 -1.45 -8.21 -13.43
CA ASP A 161 -2.40 -7.49 -14.31
C ASP A 161 -3.83 -7.45 -13.74
N ASN A 162 -3.99 -7.73 -12.42
CA ASN A 162 -5.30 -7.77 -11.79
C ASN A 162 -5.95 -6.37 -11.76
N GLY A 163 -6.98 -6.16 -12.58
CA GLY A 163 -7.74 -4.91 -12.68
C GLY A 163 -8.99 -4.86 -11.80
N LEU A 164 -9.33 -5.95 -11.09
CA LEU A 164 -10.57 -6.03 -10.28
C LEU A 164 -10.59 -5.03 -9.12
N ILE A 165 -9.41 -4.62 -8.63
CA ILE A 165 -9.28 -3.58 -7.61
C ILE A 165 -9.84 -2.22 -8.05
N GLU A 166 -9.96 -1.97 -9.36
CA GLU A 166 -10.55 -0.74 -9.91
C GLU A 166 -12.06 -0.85 -10.13
N SER A 167 -12.62 -2.04 -9.95
CA SER A 167 -14.07 -2.26 -10.07
C SER A 167 -14.84 -1.37 -9.10
N ARG A 168 -15.98 -0.85 -9.53
CA ARG A 168 -16.93 -0.12 -8.67
C ARG A 168 -17.40 -0.95 -7.47
N LYS A 169 -17.41 -2.28 -7.59
CA LYS A 169 -17.76 -3.21 -6.50
C LYS A 169 -16.64 -3.33 -5.45
N PHE A 170 -15.37 -3.12 -5.85
CA PHE A 170 -14.22 -3.11 -4.94
C PHE A 170 -13.99 -1.68 -4.40
N ARG A 171 -14.96 -1.16 -3.68
CA ARG A 171 -14.97 0.23 -3.22
C ARG A 171 -14.36 0.39 -1.83
N VAL A 172 -13.78 1.54 -1.56
CA VAL A 172 -13.43 1.96 -0.20
C VAL A 172 -14.71 2.28 0.56
N LEU A 173 -14.89 1.63 1.70
CA LEU A 173 -16.04 1.87 2.57
C LEU A 173 -15.83 3.16 3.36
N THR A 174 -16.88 3.97 3.46
CA THR A 174 -16.88 5.20 4.26
C THR A 174 -18.26 5.35 4.91
N ALA A 175 -18.26 5.62 6.20
CA ALA A 175 -19.45 6.04 6.93
C ALA A 175 -19.29 7.50 7.33
N GLU A 176 -20.36 8.26 7.24
CA GLU A 176 -20.42 9.59 7.82
C GLU A 176 -20.32 9.46 9.34
N VAL A 177 -19.50 10.29 9.93
CA VAL A 177 -19.38 10.42 11.39
C VAL A 177 -20.08 11.70 11.77
N GLU A 178 -21.06 11.61 12.65
CA GLU A 178 -21.63 12.79 13.25
C GLU A 178 -20.54 13.52 14.03
N ASN A 179 -20.27 14.74 13.60
CA ASN A 179 -19.34 15.59 14.32
C ASN A 179 -20.10 16.28 15.45
N ILE A 180 -19.62 16.08 16.67
CA ILE A 180 -20.11 16.81 17.83
C ILE A 180 -19.37 18.16 17.86
N TYR A 181 -20.10 19.23 17.83
CA TYR A 181 -19.57 20.59 17.95
C TYR A 181 -19.92 21.12 19.33
N LEU A 182 -18.96 21.71 20.00
CA LEU A 182 -19.20 22.43 21.24
C LEU A 182 -19.76 23.82 20.91
N THR A 183 -20.80 24.18 21.61
CA THR A 183 -21.35 25.55 21.59
C THR A 183 -20.45 26.48 22.40
N GLU A 184 -20.57 27.80 22.18
CA GLU A 184 -19.80 28.77 22.95
C GLU A 184 -20.11 28.71 24.46
N SER A 185 -21.33 28.39 24.84
CA SER A 185 -21.72 28.17 26.24
C SER A 185 -21.03 26.97 26.87
N GLU A 186 -20.88 25.87 26.12
CA GLU A 186 -20.17 24.68 26.59
C GLU A 186 -18.66 24.94 26.72
N ILE A 187 -18.08 25.69 25.79
CA ILE A 187 -16.67 26.10 25.87
C ILE A 187 -16.45 26.98 27.12
N LYS A 188 -17.35 27.92 27.40
CA LYS A 188 -17.29 28.73 28.62
C LYS A 188 -17.44 27.88 29.88
N ALA A 189 -18.38 26.93 29.89
CA ALA A 189 -18.54 26.01 31.01
C ALA A 189 -17.28 25.20 31.27
N ILE A 190 -16.58 24.73 30.21
CA ILE A 190 -15.30 24.03 30.36
C ILE A 190 -14.22 24.96 30.95
N ALA A 191 -14.20 26.23 30.55
CA ALA A 191 -13.27 27.22 31.08
C ALA A 191 -13.44 27.47 32.58
N GLU A 192 -14.70 27.42 33.07
CA GLU A 192 -15.06 27.70 34.44
C GLU A 192 -14.95 26.46 35.36
N VAL A 193 -14.61 25.28 34.83
CA VAL A 193 -14.44 24.08 35.69
C VAL A 193 -13.30 24.31 36.68
N ASP A 194 -13.62 24.16 37.97
CA ASP A 194 -12.63 24.19 39.03
C ASP A 194 -11.75 22.91 38.96
N LEU A 195 -10.48 23.10 38.73
CA LEU A 195 -9.46 22.05 38.64
C LEU A 195 -8.33 22.29 39.67
N ASP A 196 -8.64 23.04 40.73
CA ASP A 196 -7.72 23.29 41.82
C ASP A 196 -7.30 21.95 42.47
N GLY A 197 -5.99 21.67 42.36
CA GLY A 197 -5.39 20.41 42.80
C GLY A 197 -4.94 19.45 41.68
N ASP A 198 -5.40 19.64 40.40
CA ASP A 198 -4.93 18.85 39.28
C ASP A 198 -4.31 19.70 38.19
N LYS A 199 -3.03 20.00 38.37
CA LYS A 199 -2.27 20.85 37.44
C LYS A 199 -2.25 20.30 36.00
N HIS A 200 -2.29 18.97 35.81
CA HIS A 200 -2.27 18.37 34.49
C HIS A 200 -3.59 18.60 33.74
N LYS A 201 -4.72 18.46 34.45
CA LYS A 201 -6.03 18.75 33.86
C LYS A 201 -6.21 20.23 33.57
N SER A 202 -5.71 21.12 34.44
CA SER A 202 -5.76 22.56 34.20
C SER A 202 -5.00 22.93 32.92
N ILE A 203 -3.77 22.44 32.73
CA ILE A 203 -3.00 22.67 31.52
C ILE A 203 -3.69 22.08 30.29
N ALA A 204 -4.24 20.88 30.38
CA ALA A 204 -4.94 20.24 29.28
C ALA A 204 -6.19 21.03 28.86
N ARG A 205 -6.98 21.53 29.83
CA ARG A 205 -8.12 22.44 29.59
C ARG A 205 -7.67 23.70 28.85
N ASP A 206 -6.63 24.35 29.34
CA ASP A 206 -6.17 25.62 28.78
C ASP A 206 -5.67 25.44 27.33
N ILE A 207 -4.90 24.37 27.06
CA ILE A 207 -4.49 24.02 25.70
C ILE A 207 -5.69 23.75 24.79
N PHE A 208 -6.71 23.01 25.30
CA PHE A 208 -7.92 22.73 24.55
C PHE A 208 -8.69 24.01 24.21
N LEU A 209 -8.88 24.92 25.18
CA LEU A 209 -9.54 26.19 24.97
C LEU A 209 -8.81 27.05 23.93
N VAL A 210 -7.49 27.17 24.04
CA VAL A 210 -6.68 27.87 23.03
C VAL A 210 -6.92 27.23 21.67
N GLY A 211 -6.89 25.89 21.55
CA GLY A 211 -7.18 25.18 20.31
C GLY A 211 -8.55 25.51 19.70
N CYS A 212 -9.60 25.63 20.54
CA CYS A 212 -10.94 26.02 20.10
C CYS A 212 -10.98 27.43 19.49
N TYR A 213 -10.30 28.40 20.12
CA TYR A 213 -10.32 29.81 19.65
C TYR A 213 -9.42 30.06 18.45
N ILE A 214 -8.33 29.34 18.29
CA ILE A 214 -7.43 29.50 17.14
C ILE A 214 -7.73 28.52 16.00
N ALA A 215 -8.81 27.72 16.10
CA ALA A 215 -9.22 26.70 15.13
C ALA A 215 -8.11 25.71 14.75
N GLN A 216 -7.23 25.40 15.69
CA GLN A 216 -6.17 24.39 15.53
C GLN A 216 -6.53 23.10 16.27
N ARG A 217 -6.16 21.96 15.63
CA ARG A 217 -6.30 20.62 16.22
C ARG A 217 -5.05 20.24 17.01
#